data_45e81eb88fdf569ce6c103aaf1792814
#
_entry.id   45e81eb88fdf569ce6c103aaf1792814
#
_cell.length_a   1.000
_cell.length_b   1.000
_cell.length_c   1.000
_cell.angle_alpha   90.00
_cell.angle_beta   90.00
_cell.angle_gamma   90.00
#
_symmetry.space_group_name_H-M   'P 1'
#
loop_
_entity.id
_entity.type
_entity.pdbx_description
1 polymer ?
#
loop_
_entity_poly.entity_id
_entity_poly.type
_entity_poly.pdbx_seq_one_letter_code
_entity_poly.pdbx_strand_id
1 'polypeptide(L)'
;VDHARKLGIDAVYQDLALIDELTVFHNMFLNRERVQSPVPFLANRIMRKEARAALDDIGVNIPRINVPVARLSGGQRQAIAVARTVHSEADILLLDEPLAAMGAKEGALILDLIGRLKQEGRVSMIMVLHNYVHVLTACDRVCLIQDGVISLDKPTSETSVEELTEIVVDEYRRARQAANAERAAAQ
;
A
#
# COMPACT_ATOMS: atom_id res chain seq x y z
N VAL A 1 14.03 -1.40 9.68
CA VAL A 1 13.37 -0.36 8.85
C VAL A 1 14.42 0.51 8.18
N ASP A 2 15.33 1.17 8.90
CA ASP A 2 16.31 2.11 8.34
C ASP A 2 17.28 1.48 7.33
N HIS A 3 17.65 0.21 7.54
CA HIS A 3 18.48 -0.53 6.59
C HIS A 3 17.76 -0.79 5.27
N ALA A 4 16.49 -1.20 5.31
CA ALA A 4 15.67 -1.42 4.13
C ALA A 4 15.51 -0.12 3.32
N ARG A 5 15.24 1.00 4.00
CA ARG A 5 15.14 2.32 3.35
C ARG A 5 16.43 2.75 2.65
N LYS A 6 17.60 2.46 3.25
CA LYS A 6 18.89 2.72 2.60
C LYS A 6 19.12 1.88 1.33
N LEU A 7 18.41 0.76 1.20
CA LEU A 7 18.41 -0.10 0.01
C LEU A 7 17.28 0.25 -0.97
N GLY A 8 16.60 1.40 -0.79
CA GLY A 8 15.51 1.83 -1.66
C GLY A 8 14.19 1.09 -1.42
N ILE A 9 14.02 0.40 -0.28
CA ILE A 9 12.78 -0.32 0.04
C ILE A 9 12.03 0.46 1.12
N ASP A 10 10.80 0.85 0.84
CA ASP A 10 9.91 1.47 1.84
C ASP A 10 8.53 0.79 1.84
N ALA A 11 7.75 1.00 2.89
CA ALA A 11 6.48 0.30 3.08
C ALA A 11 5.35 1.24 3.50
N VAL A 12 4.15 0.97 2.99
CA VAL A 12 2.89 1.50 3.49
C VAL A 12 2.19 0.39 4.23
N TYR A 13 2.10 0.55 5.55
CA TYR A 13 1.45 -0.40 6.44
C TYR A 13 -0.07 -0.19 6.46
N GLN A 14 -0.81 -1.19 6.90
CA GLN A 14 -2.27 -1.15 7.03
C GLN A 14 -2.75 0.02 7.93
N ASP A 15 -2.02 0.38 8.97
CA ASP A 15 -2.32 1.50 9.87
C ASP A 15 -1.84 2.87 9.35
N LEU A 16 -1.28 2.92 8.12
CA LEU A 16 -0.77 4.10 7.41
C LEU A 16 0.37 4.85 8.10
N ALA A 17 0.60 4.65 9.37
CA ALA A 17 1.56 5.38 10.19
C ALA A 17 1.50 6.92 9.97
N LEU A 18 0.30 7.47 9.95
CA LEU A 18 0.02 8.91 9.90
C LEU A 18 -0.35 9.41 11.30
N ILE A 19 0.07 10.62 11.61
CA ILE A 19 -0.27 11.30 12.87
C ILE A 19 -1.48 12.19 12.60
N ASP A 20 -2.61 11.86 13.18
CA ASP A 20 -3.92 12.46 12.92
C ASP A 20 -3.98 13.96 13.15
N GLU A 21 -3.30 14.46 14.17
CA GLU A 21 -3.26 15.87 14.55
C GLU A 21 -2.32 16.71 13.67
N LEU A 22 -1.39 16.07 12.99
CA LEU A 22 -0.46 16.77 12.10
C LEU A 22 -1.11 17.05 10.75
N THR A 23 -0.69 18.15 10.14
CA THR A 23 -1.13 18.52 8.79
C THR A 23 -0.61 17.53 7.73
N VAL A 24 -1.23 17.53 6.56
CA VAL A 24 -0.83 16.70 5.42
C VAL A 24 0.66 16.86 5.12
N PHE A 25 1.15 18.11 4.95
CA PHE A 25 2.55 18.32 4.62
C PHE A 25 3.51 17.90 5.74
N HIS A 26 3.15 18.02 7.03
CA HIS A 26 3.98 17.50 8.11
C HIS A 26 4.03 15.96 8.08
N ASN A 27 2.92 15.28 7.80
CA ASN A 27 2.91 13.83 7.65
C ASN A 27 3.77 13.35 6.49
N MET A 28 3.82 14.08 5.37
CA MET A 28 4.67 13.74 4.23
C MET A 28 6.17 13.85 4.55
N PHE A 29 6.54 14.73 5.46
CA PHE A 29 7.94 14.94 5.88
C PHE A 29 8.26 14.35 7.25
N LEU A 30 7.39 13.54 7.82
CA LEU A 30 7.61 12.93 9.13
C LEU A 30 8.94 12.15 9.16
N ASN A 31 9.79 12.48 10.14
CA ASN A 31 11.17 11.97 10.28
C ASN A 31 12.13 12.34 9.12
N ARG A 32 11.76 13.32 8.29
CA ARG A 32 12.56 13.86 7.17
C ARG A 32 12.33 15.37 7.03
N GLU A 33 12.07 16.04 8.15
CA GLU A 33 11.70 17.44 8.19
C GLU A 33 12.82 18.31 7.59
N ARG A 34 12.42 19.29 6.80
CA ARG A 34 13.33 20.32 6.31
C ARG A 34 13.50 21.38 7.38
N VAL A 35 14.75 21.71 7.70
CA VAL A 35 15.12 22.75 8.66
C VAL A 35 15.78 23.93 7.98
N GLN A 36 15.63 25.12 8.55
CA GLN A 36 16.29 26.33 8.08
C GLN A 36 17.69 26.42 8.72
N SER A 37 18.68 26.73 7.90
CA SER A 37 20.02 27.04 8.42
C SER A 37 20.16 28.56 8.59
N PRO A 38 20.84 29.08 9.62
CA PRO A 38 21.56 28.36 10.70
C PRO A 38 20.69 28.00 11.92
N VAL A 39 19.40 28.37 11.93
CA VAL A 39 18.50 28.15 13.06
C VAL A 39 17.65 26.90 12.81
N PRO A 40 17.53 25.98 13.79
CA PRO A 40 16.86 24.70 13.59
C PRO A 40 15.33 24.81 13.63
N PHE A 41 14.75 25.79 12.95
CA PHE A 41 13.30 25.90 12.75
C PHE A 41 12.86 25.12 11.53
N LEU A 42 11.66 24.52 11.62
CA LEU A 42 11.05 23.83 10.48
C LEU A 42 10.83 24.77 9.31
N ALA A 43 11.29 24.37 8.14
CA ALA A 43 11.13 25.09 6.88
C ALA A 43 9.72 24.85 6.27
N ASN A 44 8.66 25.17 7.02
CA ASN A 44 7.27 24.89 6.68
C ASN A 44 6.86 25.39 5.27
N ARG A 45 7.45 26.50 4.79
CA ARG A 45 7.16 27.02 3.45
C ARG A 45 7.71 26.09 2.36
N ILE A 46 8.91 25.56 2.57
CA ILE A 46 9.57 24.62 1.64
C ILE A 46 8.80 23.31 1.65
N MET A 47 8.56 22.72 2.84
CA MET A 47 7.81 21.47 2.97
C MET A 47 6.43 21.53 2.34
N ARG A 48 5.70 22.65 2.50
CA ARG A 48 4.40 22.83 1.81
C ARG A 48 4.52 22.82 0.29
N LYS A 49 5.52 23.52 -0.25
CA LYS A 49 5.73 23.57 -1.69
C LYS A 49 6.09 22.19 -2.24
N GLU A 50 7.03 21.49 -1.59
CA GLU A 50 7.46 20.14 -1.99
C GLU A 50 6.32 19.13 -1.84
N ALA A 51 5.56 19.16 -0.72
CA ALA A 51 4.41 18.29 -0.52
C ALA A 51 3.34 18.48 -1.61
N ARG A 52 3.03 19.74 -1.97
CA ARG A 52 2.08 20.02 -3.04
C ARG A 52 2.58 19.45 -4.36
N ALA A 53 3.83 19.72 -4.73
CA ALA A 53 4.43 19.24 -5.96
C ALA A 53 4.43 17.70 -6.03
N ALA A 54 4.77 17.01 -4.93
CA ALA A 54 4.78 15.55 -4.88
C ALA A 54 3.36 14.95 -5.03
N LEU A 55 2.34 15.55 -4.41
CA LEU A 55 0.95 15.10 -4.56
C LEU A 55 0.42 15.34 -5.97
N ASP A 56 0.73 16.49 -6.56
CA ASP A 56 0.31 16.84 -7.92
C ASP A 56 1.00 15.94 -8.96
N ASP A 57 2.29 15.61 -8.77
CA ASP A 57 3.08 14.73 -9.64
C ASP A 57 2.44 13.34 -9.78
N ILE A 58 2.02 12.74 -8.68
CA ILE A 58 1.33 11.44 -8.70
C ILE A 58 -0.19 11.56 -8.89
N GLY A 59 -0.70 12.78 -9.15
CA GLY A 59 -2.10 13.06 -9.43
C GLY A 59 -3.06 12.89 -8.25
N VAL A 60 -2.56 13.04 -7.03
CA VAL A 60 -3.37 12.99 -5.80
C VAL A 60 -3.91 14.37 -5.46
N ASN A 61 -5.21 14.54 -5.62
CA ASN A 61 -5.87 15.82 -5.33
C ASN A 61 -6.26 15.94 -3.85
N ILE A 62 -5.44 16.66 -3.09
CA ILE A 62 -5.73 17.08 -1.71
C ILE A 62 -5.93 18.61 -1.70
N PRO A 63 -7.16 19.13 -1.60
CA PRO A 63 -7.41 20.57 -1.74
C PRO A 63 -6.64 21.44 -0.73
N ARG A 64 -6.48 20.98 0.50
CA ARG A 64 -5.84 21.72 1.59
C ARG A 64 -4.79 20.88 2.30
N ILE A 65 -3.52 21.15 2.05
CA ILE A 65 -2.40 20.44 2.70
C ILE A 65 -2.06 20.98 4.12
N ASN A 66 -2.69 22.07 4.54
CA ASN A 66 -2.51 22.68 5.85
C ASN A 66 -3.51 22.18 6.91
N VAL A 67 -4.37 21.23 6.56
CA VAL A 67 -5.34 20.65 7.49
C VAL A 67 -4.78 19.38 8.13
N PRO A 68 -5.17 19.05 9.37
CA PRO A 68 -4.87 17.76 9.98
C PRO A 68 -5.40 16.60 9.13
N VAL A 69 -4.66 15.50 9.06
CA VAL A 69 -5.08 14.31 8.27
C VAL A 69 -6.33 13.66 8.85
N ALA A 70 -6.65 13.85 10.12
CA ALA A 70 -7.91 13.42 10.73
C ALA A 70 -9.16 13.95 10.00
N ARG A 71 -9.05 15.06 9.25
CA ARG A 71 -10.15 15.66 8.48
C ARG A 71 -10.32 15.11 7.08
N LEU A 72 -9.53 14.13 6.71
CA LEU A 72 -9.52 13.55 5.37
C LEU A 72 -10.27 12.22 5.33
N SER A 73 -10.75 11.83 4.15
CA SER A 73 -11.32 10.50 3.94
C SER A 73 -10.24 9.41 4.02
N GLY A 74 -10.64 8.16 4.25
CA GLY A 74 -9.74 7.01 4.29
C GLY A 74 -8.88 6.92 3.03
N GLY A 75 -9.47 7.04 1.85
CA GLY A 75 -8.74 7.03 0.58
C GLY A 75 -7.76 8.19 0.42
N GLN A 76 -8.09 9.39 0.90
CA GLN A 76 -7.15 10.52 0.91
C GLN A 76 -5.96 10.27 1.86
N ARG A 77 -6.22 9.68 3.03
CA ARG A 77 -5.17 9.30 3.98
C ARG A 77 -4.24 8.25 3.39
N GLN A 78 -4.81 7.22 2.75
CA GLN A 78 -4.05 6.19 2.04
C GLN A 78 -3.18 6.80 0.92
N ALA A 79 -3.76 7.67 0.09
CA ALA A 79 -3.03 8.34 -0.98
C ALA A 79 -1.85 9.17 -0.45
N ILE A 80 -2.00 9.83 0.72
CA ILE A 80 -0.91 10.55 1.37
C ILE A 80 0.19 9.59 1.85
N ALA A 81 -0.18 8.43 2.42
CA ALA A 81 0.80 7.43 2.87
C ALA A 81 1.61 6.89 1.68
N VAL A 82 0.96 6.58 0.55
CA VAL A 82 1.64 6.19 -0.70
C VAL A 82 2.50 7.33 -1.23
N ALA A 83 1.97 8.56 -1.31
CA ALA A 83 2.70 9.74 -1.78
C ALA A 83 3.98 10.00 -0.96
N ARG A 84 3.90 9.88 0.37
CA ARG A 84 5.05 10.00 1.27
C ARG A 84 6.15 9.00 0.92
N THR A 85 5.76 7.76 0.63
CA THR A 85 6.70 6.69 0.33
C THR A 85 7.30 6.85 -1.06
N VAL A 86 6.52 7.23 -2.07
CA VAL A 86 7.03 7.56 -3.42
C VAL A 86 7.97 8.77 -3.38
N HIS A 87 7.62 9.81 -2.61
CA HIS A 87 8.48 11.00 -2.42
C HIS A 87 9.80 10.68 -1.71
N SER A 88 9.90 9.54 -1.04
CA SER A 88 11.14 9.09 -0.42
C SER A 88 12.15 8.47 -1.39
N GLU A 89 11.86 8.49 -2.69
CA GLU A 89 12.71 7.91 -3.74
C GLU A 89 12.96 6.40 -3.56
N ALA A 90 11.94 5.68 -3.08
CA ALA A 90 12.00 4.23 -2.96
C ALA A 90 11.96 3.59 -4.36
N ASP A 91 12.83 2.59 -4.59
CA ASP A 91 12.82 1.75 -5.79
C ASP A 91 11.77 0.64 -5.70
N ILE A 92 11.52 0.17 -4.48
CA ILE A 92 10.55 -0.89 -4.17
C ILE A 92 9.58 -0.41 -3.09
N LEU A 93 8.30 -0.49 -3.38
CA LEU A 93 7.21 -0.12 -2.50
C LEU A 93 6.44 -1.38 -2.06
N LEU A 94 6.41 -1.60 -0.75
CA LEU A 94 5.59 -2.64 -0.14
C LEU A 94 4.25 -2.03 0.30
N LEU A 95 3.14 -2.57 -0.18
CA LEU A 95 1.79 -2.11 0.15
C LEU A 95 1.04 -3.23 0.87
N ASP A 96 0.77 -3.02 2.16
CA ASP A 96 0.03 -3.97 2.98
C ASP A 96 -1.44 -3.58 3.02
N GLU A 97 -2.28 -4.35 2.35
CA GLU A 97 -3.73 -4.14 2.21
C GLU A 97 -4.13 -2.71 1.84
N PRO A 98 -3.59 -2.12 0.76
CA PRO A 98 -3.80 -0.70 0.44
C PRO A 98 -5.26 -0.33 0.14
N LEU A 99 -6.15 -1.31 -0.01
CA LEU A 99 -7.57 -1.15 -0.32
C LEU A 99 -8.49 -1.59 0.83
N ALA A 100 -7.93 -1.95 1.99
CA ALA A 100 -8.71 -2.43 3.12
C ALA A 100 -9.65 -1.35 3.69
N ALA A 101 -10.84 -1.76 4.11
CA ALA A 101 -11.84 -0.90 4.76
C ALA A 101 -12.23 0.38 4.00
N MET A 102 -12.07 0.39 2.66
CA MET A 102 -12.44 1.52 1.81
C MET A 102 -13.76 1.30 1.10
N GLY A 103 -14.50 2.40 0.89
CA GLY A 103 -15.63 2.39 -0.04
C GLY A 103 -15.19 2.25 -1.50
N ALA A 104 -16.10 1.90 -2.38
CA ALA A 104 -15.79 1.68 -3.80
C ALA A 104 -15.11 2.90 -4.47
N LYS A 105 -15.51 4.12 -4.10
CA LYS A 105 -14.95 5.36 -4.63
C LYS A 105 -13.50 5.58 -4.19
N GLU A 106 -13.24 5.38 -2.91
CA GLU A 106 -11.88 5.51 -2.36
C GLU A 106 -10.96 4.45 -2.93
N GLY A 107 -11.42 3.20 -3.01
CA GLY A 107 -10.67 2.10 -3.60
C GLY A 107 -10.30 2.37 -5.06
N ALA A 108 -11.22 2.90 -5.86
CA ALA A 108 -10.95 3.29 -7.24
C ALA A 108 -9.83 4.35 -7.35
N LEU A 109 -9.82 5.36 -6.46
CA LEU A 109 -8.76 6.38 -6.44
C LEU A 109 -7.37 5.78 -6.16
N ILE A 110 -7.29 4.79 -5.27
CA ILE A 110 -6.02 4.12 -4.97
C ILE A 110 -5.59 3.20 -6.12
N LEU A 111 -6.52 2.49 -6.75
CA LEU A 111 -6.22 1.68 -7.94
C LEU A 111 -5.72 2.56 -9.11
N ASP A 112 -6.33 3.72 -9.33
CA ASP A 112 -5.88 4.69 -10.32
C ASP A 112 -4.47 5.22 -10.01
N LEU A 113 -4.17 5.48 -8.74
CA LEU A 113 -2.83 5.89 -8.30
C LEU A 113 -1.80 4.79 -8.55
N ILE A 114 -2.09 3.55 -8.16
CA ILE A 114 -1.24 2.37 -8.39
C ILE A 114 -1.01 2.19 -9.90
N GLY A 115 -2.07 2.29 -10.71
CA GLY A 115 -2.00 2.18 -12.16
C GLY A 115 -1.09 3.24 -12.80
N ARG A 116 -1.13 4.48 -12.32
CA ARG A 116 -0.22 5.55 -12.77
C ARG A 116 1.22 5.27 -12.39
N LEU A 117 1.51 4.94 -11.14
CA LEU A 117 2.86 4.61 -10.68
C LEU A 117 3.46 3.44 -11.47
N LYS A 118 2.64 2.44 -11.80
CA LYS A 118 3.01 1.31 -12.65
C LYS A 118 3.37 1.77 -14.07
N GLN A 119 2.54 2.61 -14.70
CA GLN A 119 2.78 3.13 -16.05
C GLN A 119 4.04 4.01 -16.13
N GLU A 120 4.33 4.77 -15.10
CA GLU A 120 5.53 5.60 -15.02
C GLU A 120 6.81 4.77 -14.87
N GLY A 121 6.71 3.55 -14.36
CA GLY A 121 7.83 2.63 -14.20
C GLY A 121 8.93 3.10 -13.24
N ARG A 122 8.62 4.10 -12.38
CA ARG A 122 9.58 4.67 -11.43
C ARG A 122 9.80 3.80 -10.20
N VAL A 123 8.85 2.94 -9.87
CA VAL A 123 8.86 2.13 -8.66
C VAL A 123 8.28 0.75 -8.94
N SER A 124 8.91 -0.28 -8.38
CA SER A 124 8.35 -1.63 -8.36
C SER A 124 7.46 -1.79 -7.13
N MET A 125 6.32 -2.46 -7.25
CA MET A 125 5.37 -2.60 -6.15
C MET A 125 5.12 -4.07 -5.81
N ILE A 126 5.16 -4.40 -4.52
CA ILE A 126 4.71 -5.68 -3.98
C ILE A 126 3.52 -5.38 -3.09
N MET A 127 2.38 -5.99 -3.37
CA MET A 127 1.13 -5.72 -2.67
C MET A 127 0.58 -6.99 -2.03
N VAL A 128 0.13 -6.89 -0.78
CA VAL A 128 -0.70 -7.91 -0.13
C VAL A 128 -2.16 -7.52 -0.36
N LEU A 129 -2.92 -8.38 -1.00
CA LEU A 129 -4.32 -8.13 -1.36
C LEU A 129 -5.17 -9.39 -1.09
N HIS A 130 -6.39 -9.19 -0.57
CA HIS A 130 -7.34 -10.29 -0.33
C HIS A 130 -8.44 -10.38 -1.40
N ASN A 131 -8.60 -9.37 -2.23
CA ASN A 131 -9.59 -9.36 -3.30
C ASN A 131 -8.94 -9.70 -4.64
N TYR A 132 -9.25 -10.86 -5.19
CA TYR A 132 -8.65 -11.36 -6.43
C TYR A 132 -8.99 -10.49 -7.65
N VAL A 133 -10.16 -9.82 -7.68
CA VAL A 133 -10.48 -8.85 -8.74
C VAL A 133 -9.46 -7.71 -8.73
N HIS A 134 -9.11 -7.19 -7.55
CA HIS A 134 -8.09 -6.14 -7.44
C HIS A 134 -6.70 -6.64 -7.82
N VAL A 135 -6.35 -7.89 -7.46
CA VAL A 135 -5.08 -8.52 -7.88
C VAL A 135 -4.98 -8.55 -9.39
N LEU A 136 -5.99 -9.09 -10.08
CA LEU A 136 -5.97 -9.21 -11.55
C LEU A 136 -6.02 -7.85 -12.26
N THR A 137 -6.60 -6.83 -11.63
CA THR A 137 -6.69 -5.48 -12.22
C THR A 137 -5.40 -4.68 -12.04
N ALA A 138 -4.74 -4.78 -10.87
CA ALA A 138 -3.63 -3.91 -10.51
C ALA A 138 -2.25 -4.54 -10.75
N CYS A 139 -2.11 -5.88 -10.63
CA CYS A 139 -0.83 -6.56 -10.65
C CYS A 139 -0.51 -7.19 -12.02
N ASP A 140 0.79 -7.37 -12.32
CA ASP A 140 1.27 -8.12 -13.48
C ASP A 140 1.46 -9.60 -13.16
N ARG A 141 1.72 -9.91 -11.89
CA ARG A 141 2.04 -11.24 -11.39
C ARG A 141 1.34 -11.47 -10.07
N VAL A 142 0.91 -12.70 -9.81
CA VAL A 142 0.31 -13.12 -8.56
C VAL A 142 1.10 -14.28 -7.96
N CYS A 143 1.40 -14.15 -6.67
CA CYS A 143 1.91 -15.24 -5.83
C CYS A 143 0.85 -15.53 -4.76
N LEU A 144 0.31 -16.74 -4.75
CA LEU A 144 -0.60 -17.19 -3.72
C LEU A 144 0.20 -17.94 -2.65
N ILE A 145 0.10 -17.45 -1.42
CA ILE A 145 0.81 -18.04 -0.27
C ILE A 145 -0.21 -18.69 0.64
N GLN A 146 0.01 -19.95 0.97
CA GLN A 146 -0.83 -20.75 1.84
C GLN A 146 0.06 -21.56 2.79
N ASP A 147 -0.23 -21.57 4.07
CA ASP A 147 0.56 -22.25 5.11
C ASP A 147 2.08 -22.02 5.03
N GLY A 148 2.48 -20.79 4.63
CA GLY A 148 3.88 -20.40 4.50
C GLY A 148 4.57 -20.89 3.22
N VAL A 149 3.83 -21.48 2.28
CA VAL A 149 4.35 -21.98 0.99
C VAL A 149 3.70 -21.24 -0.17
N ILE A 150 4.46 -21.01 -1.24
CA ILE A 150 3.90 -20.47 -2.49
C ILE A 150 3.20 -21.62 -3.22
N SER A 151 1.87 -21.56 -3.28
CA SER A 151 1.03 -22.56 -3.95
C SER A 151 0.78 -22.24 -5.42
N LEU A 152 0.90 -20.95 -5.80
CA LEU A 152 0.81 -20.48 -7.17
C LEU A 152 1.74 -19.28 -7.37
N ASP A 153 2.42 -19.25 -8.51
CA ASP A 153 3.24 -18.09 -8.93
C ASP A 153 3.21 -17.99 -10.46
N LYS A 154 2.43 -17.02 -11.00
CA LYS A 154 2.30 -16.81 -12.44
C LYS A 154 1.84 -15.39 -12.81
N PRO A 155 1.95 -15.00 -14.12
CA PRO A 155 1.37 -13.77 -14.62
C PRO A 155 -0.14 -13.72 -14.39
N THR A 156 -0.68 -12.54 -14.07
CA THR A 156 -2.13 -12.35 -13.90
C THR A 156 -2.93 -12.60 -15.18
N SER A 157 -2.29 -12.45 -16.35
CA SER A 157 -2.89 -12.79 -17.65
C SER A 157 -3.13 -14.29 -17.88
N GLU A 158 -2.54 -15.16 -17.06
CA GLU A 158 -2.62 -16.61 -17.18
C GLU A 158 -3.47 -17.24 -16.06
N THR A 159 -4.21 -16.44 -15.32
CA THR A 159 -5.09 -16.90 -14.21
C THR A 159 -6.40 -16.14 -14.21
N SER A 160 -7.34 -16.61 -13.39
CA SER A 160 -8.65 -15.99 -13.21
C SER A 160 -9.05 -15.95 -11.73
N VAL A 161 -10.11 -15.17 -11.41
CA VAL A 161 -10.68 -15.13 -10.07
C VAL A 161 -11.17 -16.51 -9.64
N GLU A 162 -11.76 -17.24 -10.58
CA GLU A 162 -12.29 -18.58 -10.36
C GLU A 162 -11.16 -19.56 -9.97
N GLU A 163 -10.06 -19.56 -10.73
CA GLU A 163 -8.90 -20.43 -10.45
C GLU A 163 -8.30 -20.11 -9.08
N LEU A 164 -8.06 -18.84 -8.76
CA LEU A 164 -7.52 -18.43 -7.47
C LEU A 164 -8.45 -18.83 -6.32
N THR A 165 -9.76 -18.73 -6.53
CA THR A 165 -10.77 -19.12 -5.54
C THR A 165 -10.80 -20.62 -5.34
N GLU A 166 -10.75 -21.43 -6.42
CA GLU A 166 -10.74 -22.89 -6.36
C GLU A 166 -9.54 -23.41 -5.57
N ILE A 167 -8.35 -22.89 -5.83
CA ILE A 167 -7.12 -23.30 -5.11
C ILE A 167 -7.30 -23.11 -3.60
N VAL A 168 -7.81 -21.96 -3.16
CA VAL A 168 -8.00 -21.67 -1.73
C VAL A 168 -9.11 -22.53 -1.11
N VAL A 169 -10.21 -22.72 -1.82
CA VAL A 169 -11.33 -23.57 -1.34
C VAL A 169 -10.91 -25.03 -1.21
N ASP A 170 -10.17 -25.54 -2.18
CA ASP A 170 -9.71 -26.94 -2.16
C ASP A 170 -8.72 -27.20 -1.03
N GLU A 171 -7.83 -26.26 -0.74
CA GLU A 171 -6.94 -26.36 0.40
C GLU A 171 -7.71 -26.34 1.73
N TYR A 172 -8.64 -25.41 1.89
CA TYR A 172 -9.50 -25.38 3.07
C TYR A 172 -10.26 -26.71 3.28
N ARG A 173 -10.76 -27.32 2.19
CA ARG A 173 -11.43 -28.62 2.24
C ARG A 173 -10.48 -29.74 2.69
N ARG A 174 -9.24 -29.76 2.17
CA ARG A 174 -8.21 -30.74 2.55
C ARG A 174 -7.82 -30.58 4.02
N ALA A 175 -7.53 -29.37 4.45
CA ALA A 175 -7.18 -29.08 5.86
C ALA A 175 -8.31 -29.53 6.83
N ARG A 176 -9.57 -29.23 6.47
CA ARG A 176 -10.74 -29.63 7.26
C ARG A 176 -10.90 -31.17 7.33
N GLN A 177 -10.66 -31.88 6.22
CA GLN A 177 -10.71 -33.32 6.19
C GLN A 177 -9.62 -33.96 7.06
N ALA A 178 -8.38 -33.44 6.98
CA ALA A 178 -7.28 -33.87 7.80
C ALA A 178 -7.57 -33.69 9.31
N ALA A 179 -8.04 -32.53 9.71
CA ALA A 179 -8.41 -32.23 11.10
C ALA A 179 -9.54 -33.14 11.62
N ASN A 180 -10.51 -33.49 10.79
CA ASN A 180 -11.57 -34.41 11.15
C ASN A 180 -11.06 -35.85 11.29
N ALA A 181 -10.15 -36.30 10.43
CA ALA A 181 -9.53 -37.63 10.51
C ALA A 181 -8.67 -37.79 11.79
N GLU A 182 -7.89 -36.75 12.15
CA GLU A 182 -7.13 -36.72 13.40
C GLU A 182 -8.02 -36.83 14.64
N ARG A 183 -9.15 -36.09 14.65
CA ARG A 183 -10.13 -36.16 15.75
C ARG A 183 -10.79 -37.53 15.86
N ALA A 184 -11.06 -38.18 14.73
CA ALA A 184 -11.65 -39.54 14.74
C ALA A 184 -10.63 -40.60 15.18
N ALA A 185 -9.35 -40.42 14.92
CA ALA A 185 -8.29 -41.34 15.36
C ALA A 185 -7.90 -41.16 16.84
N ALA A 186 -8.27 -40.06 17.47
CA ALA A 186 -8.01 -39.77 18.89
C ALA A 186 -9.15 -40.19 19.83
N GLN A 187 -10.25 -40.76 19.31
CA GLN A 187 -11.38 -41.31 20.05
C GLN A 187 -11.33 -42.84 20.06
#